data_8795495daa82a5d60e38eac9979a91bd
#
_entry.id   8795495daa82a5d60e38eac9979a91bd
#
_cell.length_a   1.000
_cell.length_b   1.000
_cell.length_c   1.000
_cell.angle_alpha   90.00
_cell.angle_beta   90.00
_cell.angle_gamma   90.00
#
_symmetry.space_group_name_H-M   'P 1'
#
loop_
_entity.id
_entity.type
_entity.pdbx_description
1 polymer ?
#
loop_
_entity_poly.entity_id
_entity_poly.type
_entity_poly.pdbx_seq_one_letter_code
_entity_poly.pdbx_strand_id
1 'polypeptide(L)'
;MRAIVLDVDDTYRVTELDEPAPGPGEVAVRVAYAGIQWGDTMVEDGIFPVPRPFVPGFEASGHIAAVGAGVDEGRIGEPVAALVPGGAFAEVVVVPAVLALAAGDVPLPVAAGFGWGTPTAYDLVNTAARVGEGESVLIHAAAGAVGTLAAQFARLAGAGRVVGVAGSPARAGYAAAFGFDQVLLRGEFPAGLGAERFDVVLDPVGGRTRRESLRVLAPHGRLVAYGSIDGGEPVLADADELLMSGRSLLTWNSNLLSRTHPERLAGSARRALGLLAGGLIRVDVTAEYDPADLGLAVGRLRAGVTHGKSVLRVAGRLGSRP
;
A
#
# COMPACT_ATOMS: atom_id res chain seq x y z
N MET A 1 19.01 -8.40 18.50
CA MET A 1 17.58 -8.49 18.18
C MET A 1 17.31 -9.66 17.24
N ARG A 2 16.08 -10.16 17.22
CA ARG A 2 15.67 -11.20 16.26
C ARG A 2 14.97 -10.58 15.05
N ALA A 3 15.24 -11.15 13.89
CA ALA A 3 14.64 -10.73 12.63
C ALA A 3 14.32 -11.93 11.75
N ILE A 4 13.35 -11.81 10.85
CA ILE A 4 13.12 -12.78 9.78
C ILE A 4 13.95 -12.33 8.58
N VAL A 5 14.90 -13.17 8.21
CA VAL A 5 15.82 -12.94 7.09
C VAL A 5 15.37 -13.78 5.89
N LEU A 6 15.27 -13.16 4.75
CA LEU A 6 15.19 -13.83 3.46
C LEU A 6 16.61 -14.14 3.00
N ASP A 7 16.98 -15.42 3.03
CA ASP A 7 18.33 -15.89 2.77
C ASP A 7 18.60 -16.04 1.26
N VAL A 8 19.83 -16.38 0.90
CA VAL A 8 20.27 -16.57 -0.49
C VAL A 8 19.57 -17.73 -1.21
N ASP A 9 19.00 -18.68 -0.45
CA ASP A 9 18.22 -19.80 -0.96
C ASP A 9 16.71 -19.54 -1.04
N ASP A 10 16.28 -18.28 -0.95
CA ASP A 10 14.89 -17.81 -0.98
C ASP A 10 14.02 -18.33 0.19
N THR A 11 14.65 -18.75 1.29
CA THR A 11 13.94 -19.19 2.50
C THR A 11 13.91 -18.12 3.57
N TYR A 12 12.82 -18.08 4.36
CA TYR A 12 12.72 -17.22 5.55
C TYR A 12 13.30 -17.95 6.76
N ARG A 13 14.19 -17.27 7.49
CA ARG A 13 14.78 -17.79 8.72
C ARG A 13 14.77 -16.72 9.82
N VAL A 14 14.41 -17.12 11.03
CA VAL A 14 14.60 -16.25 12.20
C VAL A 14 16.09 -16.28 12.57
N THR A 15 16.71 -15.11 12.60
CA THR A 15 18.15 -14.93 12.83
C THR A 15 18.37 -13.87 13.91
N GLU A 16 19.36 -14.07 14.76
CA GLU A 16 19.82 -13.04 15.68
C GLU A 16 20.79 -12.10 14.97
N LEU A 17 20.49 -10.80 15.05
CA LEU A 17 21.27 -9.71 14.48
C LEU A 17 21.57 -8.68 15.55
N ASP A 18 22.58 -7.84 15.35
CA ASP A 18 22.81 -6.66 16.18
C ASP A 18 21.61 -5.72 16.09
N GLU A 19 21.24 -5.11 17.20
CA GLU A 19 20.15 -4.12 17.23
C GLU A 19 20.65 -2.82 16.57
N PRO A 20 19.95 -2.32 15.53
CA PRO A 20 20.40 -1.11 14.82
C PRO A 20 20.18 0.13 15.69
N ALA A 21 21.14 1.04 15.70
CA ALA A 21 21.04 2.35 16.32
C ALA A 21 20.61 3.40 15.29
N PRO A 22 19.72 4.37 15.63
CA PRO A 22 19.28 5.41 14.73
C PRO A 22 20.40 6.42 14.48
N GLY A 23 20.64 6.75 13.22
CA GLY A 23 21.52 7.84 12.79
C GLY A 23 20.83 9.21 12.95
N PRO A 24 21.55 10.31 12.56
CA PRO A 24 20.97 11.67 12.60
C PRO A 24 19.68 11.76 11.78
N GLY A 25 18.61 12.30 12.39
CA GLY A 25 17.30 12.45 11.76
C GLY A 25 16.47 11.17 11.68
N GLU A 26 16.91 10.08 12.32
CA GLU A 26 16.24 8.79 12.35
C GLU A 26 15.70 8.45 13.73
N VAL A 27 14.79 7.48 13.77
CA VAL A 27 14.30 6.85 15.00
C VAL A 27 14.40 5.33 14.90
N ALA A 28 14.65 4.66 16.02
CA ALA A 28 14.50 3.22 16.16
C ALA A 28 13.10 2.92 16.70
N VAL A 29 12.35 2.09 16.00
CA VAL A 29 11.01 1.66 16.39
C VAL A 29 11.08 0.21 16.88
N ARG A 30 10.66 -0.03 18.12
CA ARG A 30 10.39 -1.38 18.60
C ARG A 30 9.07 -1.85 18.01
N VAL A 31 9.18 -2.80 17.10
CA VAL A 31 8.06 -3.25 16.27
C VAL A 31 7.12 -4.13 17.08
N ALA A 32 5.85 -3.77 17.09
CA ALA A 32 4.78 -4.61 17.60
C ALA A 32 4.13 -5.44 16.49
N TYR A 33 3.82 -4.78 15.39
CA TYR A 33 3.25 -5.38 14.17
C TYR A 33 3.94 -4.86 12.93
N ALA A 34 4.08 -5.71 11.92
CA ALA A 34 4.51 -5.34 10.58
C ALA A 34 3.41 -5.66 9.57
N GLY A 35 3.15 -4.76 8.63
CA GLY A 35 2.20 -5.03 7.56
C GLY A 35 2.83 -5.90 6.48
N ILE A 36 2.01 -6.77 5.88
CA ILE A 36 2.39 -7.61 4.73
C ILE A 36 1.79 -6.96 3.49
N GLN A 37 2.60 -6.72 2.48
CA GLN A 37 2.20 -5.99 1.29
C GLN A 37 2.77 -6.60 0.00
N TRP A 38 2.27 -6.12 -1.16
CA TRP A 38 2.68 -6.64 -2.46
C TRP A 38 4.21 -6.53 -2.73
N GLY A 39 4.87 -5.52 -2.17
CA GLY A 39 6.33 -5.38 -2.25
C GLY A 39 7.11 -6.57 -1.70
N ASP A 40 6.56 -7.26 -0.69
CA ASP A 40 7.18 -8.45 -0.11
C ASP A 40 7.21 -9.60 -1.13
N THR A 41 6.15 -9.76 -1.94
CA THR A 41 6.14 -10.74 -3.04
C THR A 41 7.15 -10.37 -4.13
N MET A 42 7.29 -9.07 -4.44
CA MET A 42 8.24 -8.60 -5.47
C MET A 42 9.70 -8.81 -5.06
N VAL A 43 10.01 -8.75 -3.77
CA VAL A 43 11.34 -9.08 -3.24
C VAL A 43 11.63 -10.56 -3.40
N GLU A 44 10.70 -11.45 -3.04
CA GLU A 44 10.85 -12.91 -3.25
C GLU A 44 11.03 -13.24 -4.74
N ASP A 45 10.24 -12.63 -5.61
CA ASP A 45 10.26 -12.89 -7.05
C ASP A 45 11.47 -12.23 -7.77
N GLY A 46 12.33 -11.49 -7.03
CA GLY A 46 13.49 -10.78 -7.58
C GLY A 46 13.14 -9.60 -8.48
N ILE A 47 11.85 -9.21 -8.55
CA ILE A 47 11.38 -8.03 -9.30
C ILE A 47 11.86 -6.74 -8.61
N PHE A 48 11.91 -6.77 -7.28
CA PHE A 48 12.51 -5.72 -6.47
C PHE A 48 13.90 -6.19 -6.01
N PRO A 49 14.98 -5.83 -6.72
CA PRO A 49 16.30 -6.36 -6.43
C PRO A 49 16.82 -5.80 -5.11
N VAL A 50 17.07 -6.68 -4.16
CA VAL A 50 17.72 -6.39 -2.88
C VAL A 50 18.91 -7.32 -2.70
N PRO A 51 20.01 -6.88 -2.06
CA PRO A 51 21.09 -7.77 -1.69
C PRO A 51 20.57 -8.84 -0.72
N ARG A 52 21.07 -10.06 -0.83
CA ARG A 52 20.73 -11.17 0.07
C ARG A 52 21.97 -11.53 0.92
N PRO A 53 21.81 -11.86 2.21
CA PRO A 53 20.57 -11.94 3.00
C PRO A 53 19.92 -10.57 3.24
N PHE A 54 18.58 -10.52 3.36
CA PHE A 54 17.80 -9.28 3.52
C PHE A 54 16.71 -9.46 4.57
N VAL A 55 16.46 -8.46 5.40
CA VAL A 55 15.30 -8.42 6.30
C VAL A 55 14.17 -7.70 5.58
N PRO A 56 13.10 -8.41 5.15
CA PRO A 56 11.96 -7.79 4.45
C PRO A 56 11.03 -7.03 5.40
N GLY A 57 9.85 -6.65 4.86
CA GLY A 57 8.85 -5.85 5.55
C GLY A 57 9.09 -4.37 5.35
N PHE A 58 8.07 -3.67 4.84
CA PHE A 58 8.16 -2.28 4.42
C PHE A 58 7.26 -1.34 5.22
N GLU A 59 6.52 -1.85 6.19
CA GLU A 59 5.60 -1.09 7.02
C GLU A 59 5.53 -1.71 8.41
N ALA A 60 5.53 -0.86 9.45
CA ALA A 60 5.54 -1.30 10.83
C ALA A 60 4.68 -0.40 11.71
N SER A 61 4.29 -0.91 12.86
CA SER A 61 3.80 -0.13 13.99
C SER A 61 4.45 -0.61 15.28
N GLY A 62 4.57 0.29 16.21
CA GLY A 62 5.19 0.02 17.51
C GLY A 62 5.47 1.32 18.24
N HIS A 63 6.49 1.33 19.07
CA HIS A 63 6.85 2.50 19.85
C HIS A 63 8.29 2.93 19.55
N ILE A 64 8.54 4.22 19.52
CA ILE A 64 9.90 4.75 19.36
C ILE A 64 10.72 4.33 20.58
N ALA A 65 11.79 3.58 20.36
CA ALA A 65 12.69 3.07 21.40
C ALA A 65 13.90 3.98 21.60
N ALA A 66 14.36 4.62 20.51
CA ALA A 66 15.49 5.54 20.56
C ALA A 66 15.38 6.56 19.40
N VAL A 67 16.03 7.70 19.57
CA VAL A 67 16.08 8.77 18.57
C VAL A 67 17.53 9.12 18.24
N GLY A 68 17.80 9.45 16.98
CA GLY A 68 19.09 9.93 16.54
C GLY A 68 19.24 11.44 16.72
N ALA A 69 20.44 11.93 16.48
CA ALA A 69 20.76 13.36 16.60
C ALA A 69 19.78 14.21 15.76
N GLY A 70 19.30 15.32 16.34
CA GLY A 70 18.38 16.26 15.69
C GLY A 70 16.90 15.83 15.74
N VAL A 71 16.57 14.72 16.38
CA VAL A 71 15.18 14.32 16.67
C VAL A 71 14.85 14.61 18.12
N ASP A 72 13.61 15.07 18.38
CA ASP A 72 13.13 15.36 19.73
C ASP A 72 13.08 14.09 20.59
N GLU A 73 13.78 14.08 21.72
CA GLU A 73 13.81 12.97 22.69
C GLU A 73 12.43 12.73 23.32
N GLY A 74 11.56 13.73 23.36
CA GLY A 74 10.18 13.60 23.82
C GLY A 74 9.34 12.61 23.02
N ARG A 75 9.81 12.19 21.84
CA ARG A 75 9.18 11.16 21.03
C ARG A 75 9.43 9.72 21.52
N ILE A 76 10.39 9.50 22.41
CA ILE A 76 10.64 8.15 22.96
C ILE A 76 9.37 7.65 23.69
N GLY A 77 8.93 6.46 23.34
CA GLY A 77 7.68 5.86 23.82
C GLY A 77 6.44 6.21 22.97
N GLU A 78 6.56 7.13 21.98
CA GLU A 78 5.46 7.48 21.10
C GLU A 78 5.00 6.29 20.23
N PRO A 79 3.67 5.95 20.22
CA PRO A 79 3.16 4.96 19.30
C PRO A 79 3.17 5.49 17.87
N VAL A 80 3.70 4.71 16.92
CA VAL A 80 3.88 5.15 15.53
C VAL A 80 3.38 4.13 14.50
N ALA A 81 2.92 4.66 13.35
CA ALA A 81 2.86 3.95 12.08
C ALA A 81 4.10 4.36 11.26
N ALA A 82 4.92 3.40 10.87
CA ALA A 82 6.19 3.65 10.20
C ALA A 82 6.19 3.13 8.76
N LEU A 83 6.61 4.00 7.83
CA LEU A 83 6.88 3.65 6.43
C LEU A 83 8.38 3.42 6.29
N VAL A 84 8.78 2.17 6.11
CA VAL A 84 10.19 1.79 6.12
C VAL A 84 10.68 1.30 4.75
N PRO A 85 11.96 1.47 4.42
CA PRO A 85 12.52 1.00 3.15
C PRO A 85 12.77 -0.52 3.11
N GLY A 86 12.63 -1.18 4.26
CA GLY A 86 12.87 -2.59 4.53
C GLY A 86 13.17 -2.78 6.01
N GLY A 87 13.21 -4.04 6.48
CA GLY A 87 13.62 -4.35 7.86
C GLY A 87 12.48 -4.46 8.87
N ALA A 88 11.21 -4.30 8.46
CA ALA A 88 10.09 -4.31 9.41
C ALA A 88 9.78 -5.69 10.00
N PHE A 89 10.24 -6.79 9.39
CA PHE A 89 10.08 -8.13 9.96
C PHE A 89 11.19 -8.44 11.00
N ALA A 90 11.43 -7.48 11.89
CA ALA A 90 12.41 -7.54 12.97
C ALA A 90 11.85 -6.90 14.25
N GLU A 91 12.46 -7.22 15.40
CA GLU A 91 12.06 -6.64 16.68
C GLU A 91 12.30 -5.12 16.76
N VAL A 92 13.29 -4.62 16.00
CA VAL A 92 13.60 -3.18 15.91
C VAL A 92 13.90 -2.83 14.46
N VAL A 93 13.35 -1.70 14.00
CA VAL A 93 13.66 -1.13 12.69
C VAL A 93 14.02 0.35 12.83
N VAL A 94 14.99 0.81 12.04
CA VAL A 94 15.36 2.22 11.95
C VAL A 94 14.69 2.85 10.72
N VAL A 95 14.15 4.05 10.91
CA VAL A 95 13.42 4.78 9.86
C VAL A 95 13.67 6.29 10.00
N PRO A 96 13.67 7.05 8.89
CA PRO A 96 13.65 8.51 8.98
C PRO A 96 12.51 8.99 9.89
N ALA A 97 12.82 9.87 10.85
CA ALA A 97 11.87 10.32 11.86
C ALA A 97 10.58 10.92 11.26
N VAL A 98 10.68 11.52 10.07
CA VAL A 98 9.55 12.08 9.32
C VAL A 98 8.56 11.02 8.81
N LEU A 99 9.03 9.79 8.60
CA LEU A 99 8.23 8.65 8.14
C LEU A 99 7.75 7.74 9.30
N ALA A 100 8.11 8.05 10.54
CA ALA A 100 7.52 7.50 11.76
C ALA A 100 6.39 8.43 12.22
N LEU A 101 5.18 8.13 11.83
CA LEU A 101 3.99 8.98 12.04
C LEU A 101 3.35 8.67 13.39
N ALA A 102 3.10 9.69 14.22
CA ALA A 102 2.38 9.53 15.50
C ALA A 102 1.03 8.85 15.27
N ALA A 103 0.84 7.66 15.82
CA ALA A 103 -0.36 6.86 15.63
C ALA A 103 -1.50 7.28 16.60
N GLY A 104 -1.19 7.99 17.68
CA GLY A 104 -2.17 8.37 18.69
C GLY A 104 -2.89 7.14 19.25
N ASP A 105 -4.22 7.20 19.23
CA ASP A 105 -5.08 6.11 19.74
C ASP A 105 -5.40 5.04 18.67
N VAL A 106 -4.83 5.13 17.45
CA VAL A 106 -5.03 4.10 16.42
C VAL A 106 -4.42 2.78 16.91
N PRO A 107 -5.19 1.66 16.94
CA PRO A 107 -4.66 0.38 17.38
C PRO A 107 -3.44 -0.06 16.54
N LEU A 108 -2.39 -0.59 17.19
CA LEU A 108 -1.14 -0.94 16.52
C LEU A 108 -1.31 -1.91 15.32
N PRO A 109 -2.19 -2.94 15.35
CA PRO A 109 -2.44 -3.75 14.14
C PRO A 109 -2.96 -2.91 12.97
N VAL A 110 -3.86 -1.96 13.24
CA VAL A 110 -4.42 -1.04 12.25
C VAL A 110 -3.36 -0.06 11.76
N ALA A 111 -2.51 0.46 12.67
CA ALA A 111 -1.40 1.34 12.33
C ALA A 111 -0.34 0.63 11.45
N ALA A 112 -0.09 -0.68 11.66
CA ALA A 112 0.73 -1.48 10.76
C ALA A 112 0.05 -1.67 9.39
N GLY A 113 -1.26 -1.93 9.39
CA GLY A 113 -2.07 -2.05 8.18
C GLY A 113 -2.23 -0.74 7.40
N PHE A 114 -2.10 0.40 8.06
CA PHE A 114 -2.07 1.72 7.43
C PHE A 114 -0.98 1.80 6.36
N GLY A 115 0.23 1.42 6.69
CA GLY A 115 1.40 1.22 5.84
C GLY A 115 1.48 2.09 4.59
N TRP A 116 2.12 1.57 3.55
CA TRP A 116 2.28 2.27 2.25
C TRP A 116 0.96 2.40 1.47
N GLY A 117 0.01 1.50 1.71
CA GLY A 117 -1.24 1.48 0.96
C GLY A 117 -2.09 2.72 1.18
N THR A 118 -2.14 3.24 2.40
CA THR A 118 -3.02 4.37 2.74
C THR A 118 -2.53 5.70 2.16
N PRO A 119 -1.27 6.15 2.37
CA PRO A 119 -0.80 7.37 1.72
C PRO A 119 -0.75 7.25 0.20
N THR A 120 -0.48 6.05 -0.35
CA THR A 120 -0.56 5.82 -1.79
C THR A 120 -1.98 6.06 -2.29
N ALA A 121 -3.01 5.47 -1.68
CA ALA A 121 -4.40 5.67 -2.06
C ALA A 121 -4.83 7.14 -1.95
N TYR A 122 -4.40 7.82 -0.86
CA TYR A 122 -4.63 9.24 -0.67
C TYR A 122 -4.05 10.07 -1.81
N ASP A 123 -2.79 9.83 -2.15
CA ASP A 123 -2.11 10.57 -3.21
C ASP A 123 -2.63 10.24 -4.61
N LEU A 124 -3.03 8.99 -4.87
CA LEU A 124 -3.67 8.62 -6.14
C LEU A 124 -4.93 9.45 -6.38
N VAL A 125 -5.77 9.60 -5.37
CA VAL A 125 -7.04 10.32 -5.47
C VAL A 125 -6.83 11.84 -5.44
N ASN A 126 -6.10 12.36 -4.45
CA ASN A 126 -6.06 13.79 -4.18
C ASN A 126 -4.92 14.52 -4.90
N THR A 127 -3.79 13.82 -5.18
CA THR A 127 -2.58 14.46 -5.74
C THR A 127 -2.43 14.13 -7.23
N ALA A 128 -2.48 12.86 -7.60
CA ALA A 128 -2.24 12.42 -8.97
C ALA A 128 -3.49 12.60 -9.84
N ALA A 129 -4.59 11.92 -9.49
CA ALA A 129 -5.84 12.05 -10.22
C ALA A 129 -6.56 13.38 -9.94
N ARG A 130 -6.47 13.89 -8.72
CA ARG A 130 -7.21 15.10 -8.30
C ARG A 130 -8.70 14.95 -8.57
N VAL A 131 -9.28 13.89 -7.98
CA VAL A 131 -10.70 13.59 -8.11
C VAL A 131 -11.52 14.77 -7.60
N GLY A 132 -12.46 15.22 -8.42
CA GLY A 132 -13.38 16.31 -8.12
C GLY A 132 -14.80 15.84 -7.84
N GLU A 133 -15.63 16.79 -7.42
CA GLU A 133 -17.05 16.55 -7.14
C GLU A 133 -17.79 16.07 -8.40
N GLY A 134 -18.60 15.03 -8.25
CA GLY A 134 -19.42 14.47 -9.31
C GLY A 134 -18.68 13.54 -10.28
N GLU A 135 -17.35 13.48 -10.26
CA GLU A 135 -16.59 12.64 -11.18
C GLU A 135 -16.81 11.14 -10.96
N SER A 136 -16.65 10.39 -12.05
CA SER A 136 -16.73 8.93 -12.08
C SER A 136 -15.33 8.30 -12.00
N VAL A 137 -15.16 7.31 -11.10
CA VAL A 137 -13.87 6.68 -10.80
C VAL A 137 -13.97 5.17 -10.99
N LEU A 138 -13.10 4.61 -11.81
CA LEU A 138 -12.91 3.16 -11.97
C LEU A 138 -11.63 2.74 -11.24
N ILE A 139 -11.72 1.73 -10.36
CA ILE A 139 -10.61 1.28 -9.53
C ILE A 139 -10.37 -0.22 -9.76
N HIS A 140 -9.23 -0.55 -10.35
CA HIS A 140 -8.78 -1.94 -10.47
C HIS A 140 -8.20 -2.47 -9.16
N ALA A 141 -8.21 -3.79 -8.98
CA ALA A 141 -7.83 -4.48 -7.73
C ALA A 141 -8.64 -3.96 -6.51
N ALA A 142 -9.94 -3.76 -6.69
CA ALA A 142 -10.85 -3.10 -5.76
C ALA A 142 -10.83 -3.67 -4.32
N ALA A 143 -10.59 -4.97 -4.16
CA ALA A 143 -10.54 -5.64 -2.85
C ALA A 143 -9.15 -5.63 -2.19
N GLY A 144 -8.15 -5.02 -2.82
CA GLY A 144 -6.82 -4.84 -2.24
C GLY A 144 -6.78 -3.64 -1.29
N ALA A 145 -5.71 -3.54 -0.49
CA ALA A 145 -5.54 -2.45 0.47
C ALA A 145 -5.67 -1.06 -0.18
N VAL A 146 -4.96 -0.82 -1.29
CA VAL A 146 -5.04 0.47 -2.00
C VAL A 146 -6.44 0.67 -2.61
N GLY A 147 -7.04 -0.37 -3.21
CA GLY A 147 -8.34 -0.26 -3.87
C GLY A 147 -9.48 0.12 -2.92
N THR A 148 -9.57 -0.53 -1.75
CA THR A 148 -10.59 -0.22 -0.73
C THR A 148 -10.42 1.19 -0.15
N LEU A 149 -9.18 1.64 0.02
CA LEU A 149 -8.87 2.98 0.52
C LEU A 149 -9.11 4.05 -0.55
N ALA A 150 -8.73 3.78 -1.80
CA ALA A 150 -8.96 4.71 -2.90
C ALA A 150 -10.46 4.97 -3.13
N ALA A 151 -11.32 3.95 -2.97
CA ALA A 151 -12.77 4.14 -3.05
C ALA A 151 -13.28 5.07 -1.93
N GLN A 152 -12.82 4.87 -0.69
CA GLN A 152 -13.19 5.72 0.43
C GLN A 152 -12.69 7.17 0.21
N PHE A 153 -11.45 7.37 -0.22
CA PHE A 153 -10.93 8.71 -0.53
C PHE A 153 -11.65 9.36 -1.72
N ALA A 154 -12.02 8.58 -2.75
CA ALA A 154 -12.79 9.10 -3.88
C ALA A 154 -14.17 9.63 -3.41
N ARG A 155 -14.83 8.90 -2.48
CA ARG A 155 -16.09 9.38 -1.87
C ARG A 155 -15.89 10.65 -1.05
N LEU A 156 -14.83 10.73 -0.26
CA LEU A 156 -14.50 11.94 0.50
C LEU A 156 -14.16 13.12 -0.41
N ALA A 157 -13.63 12.88 -1.60
CA ALA A 157 -13.38 13.89 -2.62
C ALA A 157 -14.63 14.29 -3.41
N GLY A 158 -15.80 13.67 -3.15
CA GLY A 158 -17.07 14.00 -3.80
C GLY A 158 -17.36 13.22 -5.08
N ALA A 159 -16.65 12.09 -5.35
CA ALA A 159 -16.93 11.27 -6.54
C ALA A 159 -18.41 10.85 -6.60
N GLY A 160 -19.06 11.15 -7.73
CA GLY A 160 -20.46 10.81 -7.97
C GLY A 160 -20.68 9.32 -8.25
N ARG A 161 -19.70 8.66 -8.87
CA ARG A 161 -19.75 7.24 -9.20
C ARG A 161 -18.39 6.57 -8.95
N VAL A 162 -18.39 5.45 -8.23
CA VAL A 162 -17.17 4.66 -7.97
C VAL A 162 -17.42 3.21 -8.35
N VAL A 163 -16.71 2.71 -9.35
CA VAL A 163 -16.81 1.33 -9.83
C VAL A 163 -15.50 0.58 -9.54
N GLY A 164 -15.62 -0.64 -9.06
CA GLY A 164 -14.49 -1.51 -8.76
C GLY A 164 -14.35 -2.66 -9.75
N VAL A 165 -13.14 -3.20 -9.90
CA VAL A 165 -12.89 -4.47 -10.59
C VAL A 165 -12.15 -5.40 -9.65
N ALA A 166 -12.72 -6.59 -9.39
CA ALA A 166 -12.18 -7.59 -8.48
C ALA A 166 -11.91 -8.94 -9.18
N GLY A 167 -11.02 -9.76 -8.60
CA GLY A 167 -10.60 -11.03 -9.20
C GLY A 167 -11.55 -12.20 -8.97
N SER A 168 -12.49 -12.10 -8.01
CA SER A 168 -13.43 -13.17 -7.68
C SER A 168 -14.71 -12.63 -7.04
N PRO A 169 -15.81 -13.40 -7.03
CA PRO A 169 -17.07 -12.99 -6.39
C PRO A 169 -16.90 -12.67 -4.90
N ALA A 170 -16.12 -13.46 -4.14
CA ALA A 170 -15.88 -13.22 -2.73
C ALA A 170 -15.16 -11.87 -2.51
N ARG A 171 -14.17 -11.56 -3.36
CA ARG A 171 -13.45 -10.27 -3.29
C ARG A 171 -14.34 -9.10 -3.73
N ALA A 172 -15.23 -9.31 -4.70
CA ALA A 172 -16.21 -8.30 -5.11
C ALA A 172 -17.17 -7.98 -3.97
N GLY A 173 -17.72 -9.02 -3.31
CA GLY A 173 -18.59 -8.84 -2.15
C GLY A 173 -17.90 -8.12 -0.99
N TYR A 174 -16.63 -8.44 -0.73
CA TYR A 174 -15.83 -7.72 0.26
C TYR A 174 -15.65 -6.24 -0.10
N ALA A 175 -15.25 -5.96 -1.33
CA ALA A 175 -15.00 -4.59 -1.80
C ALA A 175 -16.24 -3.69 -1.72
N ALA A 176 -17.43 -4.24 -1.96
CA ALA A 176 -18.70 -3.50 -1.93
C ALA A 176 -18.95 -2.73 -0.62
N ALA A 177 -18.35 -3.16 0.50
CA ALA A 177 -18.46 -2.49 1.80
C ALA A 177 -17.62 -1.20 1.92
N PHE A 178 -16.88 -0.79 0.88
CA PHE A 178 -15.91 0.32 0.94
C PHE A 178 -16.25 1.51 0.02
N GLY A 179 -17.53 1.70 -0.30
CA GLY A 179 -17.98 2.88 -1.02
C GLY A 179 -18.05 2.71 -2.55
N PHE A 180 -17.96 1.48 -3.06
CA PHE A 180 -18.24 1.19 -4.46
C PHE A 180 -19.75 1.16 -4.73
N ASP A 181 -20.21 1.72 -5.84
CA ASP A 181 -21.58 1.57 -6.34
C ASP A 181 -21.76 0.24 -7.05
N GLN A 182 -20.69 -0.26 -7.66
CA GLN A 182 -20.67 -1.52 -8.39
C GLN A 182 -19.26 -2.11 -8.35
N VAL A 183 -19.18 -3.44 -8.28
CA VAL A 183 -17.91 -4.15 -8.43
C VAL A 183 -18.08 -5.23 -9.48
N LEU A 184 -17.35 -5.10 -10.59
CA LEU A 184 -17.30 -6.08 -11.67
C LEU A 184 -16.27 -7.16 -11.37
N LEU A 185 -16.46 -8.33 -11.92
CA LEU A 185 -15.42 -9.34 -11.99
C LEU A 185 -14.42 -8.99 -13.11
N ARG A 186 -13.15 -9.37 -12.93
CA ARG A 186 -12.09 -9.12 -13.93
C ARG A 186 -12.46 -9.65 -15.32
N GLY A 187 -13.14 -10.80 -15.39
CA GLY A 187 -13.59 -11.38 -16.66
C GLY A 187 -14.70 -10.60 -17.35
N GLU A 188 -15.40 -9.75 -16.63
CA GLU A 188 -16.48 -8.90 -17.17
C GLU A 188 -15.95 -7.56 -17.68
N PHE A 189 -14.73 -7.15 -17.28
CA PHE A 189 -14.13 -5.90 -17.74
C PHE A 189 -13.48 -6.05 -19.13
N PRO A 190 -13.69 -5.10 -20.07
CA PRO A 190 -14.51 -3.89 -19.96
C PRO A 190 -15.98 -4.07 -20.38
N ALA A 191 -16.38 -5.24 -20.89
CA ALA A 191 -17.70 -5.45 -21.48
C ALA A 191 -18.87 -5.17 -20.51
N GLY A 192 -18.70 -5.50 -19.22
CA GLY A 192 -19.70 -5.27 -18.18
C GLY A 192 -19.98 -3.78 -17.89
N LEU A 193 -19.15 -2.86 -18.40
CA LEU A 193 -19.38 -1.42 -18.32
C LEU A 193 -20.33 -0.91 -19.43
N GLY A 194 -20.55 -1.69 -20.48
CA GLY A 194 -21.33 -1.24 -21.63
C GLY A 194 -20.76 0.05 -22.25
N ALA A 195 -21.58 1.09 -22.33
CA ALA A 195 -21.18 2.40 -22.86
C ALA A 195 -20.65 3.37 -21.79
N GLU A 196 -20.59 2.96 -20.52
CA GLU A 196 -20.11 3.82 -19.43
C GLU A 196 -18.65 4.26 -19.66
N ARG A 197 -18.35 5.51 -19.33
CA ARG A 197 -17.01 6.11 -19.44
C ARG A 197 -16.67 6.77 -18.12
N PHE A 198 -15.38 6.84 -17.81
CA PHE A 198 -14.87 7.29 -16.52
C PHE A 198 -13.96 8.51 -16.64
N ASP A 199 -14.14 9.45 -15.74
CA ASP A 199 -13.26 10.61 -15.62
C ASP A 199 -11.89 10.20 -15.07
N VAL A 200 -11.87 9.20 -14.19
CA VAL A 200 -10.65 8.69 -13.57
C VAL A 200 -10.59 7.16 -13.62
N VAL A 201 -9.41 6.62 -13.95
CA VAL A 201 -9.10 5.20 -13.76
C VAL A 201 -7.84 5.05 -12.93
N LEU A 202 -7.89 4.24 -11.87
CA LEU A 202 -6.74 3.89 -11.04
C LEU A 202 -6.30 2.45 -11.36
N ASP A 203 -5.09 2.30 -11.92
CA ASP A 203 -4.62 1.01 -12.46
C ASP A 203 -3.28 0.55 -11.86
N PRO A 204 -3.28 -0.49 -10.98
CA PRO A 204 -2.08 -1.20 -10.56
C PRO A 204 -1.75 -2.40 -11.44
N VAL A 205 -2.62 -2.80 -12.38
CA VAL A 205 -2.55 -4.09 -13.05
C VAL A 205 -1.60 -4.06 -14.25
N GLY A 206 -1.76 -3.08 -15.13
CA GLY A 206 -0.93 -2.97 -16.33
C GLY A 206 -1.43 -3.79 -17.52
N GLY A 207 -0.56 -4.01 -18.51
CA GLY A 207 -0.78 -4.88 -19.64
C GLY A 207 -2.11 -4.62 -20.37
N ARG A 208 -2.83 -5.71 -20.69
CA ARG A 208 -4.15 -5.62 -21.36
C ARG A 208 -5.15 -4.76 -20.58
N THR A 209 -5.18 -4.90 -19.23
CA THR A 209 -6.10 -4.12 -18.40
C THR A 209 -5.91 -2.62 -18.60
N ARG A 210 -4.65 -2.14 -18.64
CA ARG A 210 -4.34 -0.72 -18.88
C ARG A 210 -4.77 -0.25 -20.26
N ARG A 211 -4.55 -1.05 -21.29
CA ARG A 211 -5.01 -0.72 -22.66
C ARG A 211 -6.53 -0.54 -22.74
N GLU A 212 -7.27 -1.48 -22.15
CA GLU A 212 -8.73 -1.39 -22.09
C GLU A 212 -9.21 -0.23 -21.21
N SER A 213 -8.48 0.06 -20.14
CA SER A 213 -8.76 1.19 -19.25
C SER A 213 -8.63 2.55 -19.96
N LEU A 214 -7.64 2.72 -20.84
CA LEU A 214 -7.53 3.94 -21.65
C LEU A 214 -8.73 4.12 -22.58
N ARG A 215 -9.33 3.03 -23.08
CA ARG A 215 -10.50 3.07 -23.98
C ARG A 215 -11.81 3.43 -23.26
N VAL A 216 -11.91 3.13 -21.96
CA VAL A 216 -13.11 3.47 -21.17
C VAL A 216 -13.01 4.85 -20.50
N LEU A 217 -11.93 5.60 -20.72
CA LEU A 217 -11.86 6.99 -20.28
C LEU A 217 -12.86 7.86 -21.06
N ALA A 218 -13.51 8.76 -20.33
CA ALA A 218 -14.26 9.86 -20.90
C ALA A 218 -13.32 10.84 -21.65
N PRO A 219 -13.82 11.72 -22.53
CA PRO A 219 -13.07 12.88 -22.98
C PRO A 219 -12.57 13.69 -21.77
N HIS A 220 -11.30 14.11 -21.79
CA HIS A 220 -10.58 14.76 -20.69
C HIS A 220 -10.39 13.89 -19.44
N GLY A 221 -10.71 12.61 -19.51
CA GLY A 221 -10.42 11.64 -18.45
C GLY A 221 -8.93 11.32 -18.31
N ARG A 222 -8.55 10.82 -17.14
CA ARG A 222 -7.17 10.48 -16.79
C ARG A 222 -7.03 9.10 -16.16
N LEU A 223 -6.04 8.35 -16.62
CA LEU A 223 -5.63 7.09 -16.03
C LEU A 223 -4.37 7.32 -15.19
N VAL A 224 -4.38 6.85 -13.94
CA VAL A 224 -3.19 6.84 -13.09
C VAL A 224 -2.68 5.41 -12.96
N ALA A 225 -1.52 5.14 -13.57
CA ALA A 225 -0.80 3.88 -13.46
C ALA A 225 0.11 3.93 -12.21
N TYR A 226 -0.07 2.97 -11.26
CA TYR A 226 0.72 2.93 -10.04
C TYR A 226 1.29 1.54 -9.70
N GLY A 227 1.23 0.63 -10.65
CA GLY A 227 1.76 -0.72 -10.56
C GLY A 227 1.79 -1.41 -11.92
N SER A 228 2.28 -2.65 -11.93
CA SER A 228 2.27 -3.55 -13.09
C SER A 228 2.19 -5.00 -12.59
N ILE A 229 1.11 -5.33 -11.86
CA ILE A 229 0.92 -6.64 -11.19
C ILE A 229 0.85 -7.78 -12.22
N ASP A 230 0.30 -7.51 -13.39
CA ASP A 230 0.12 -8.53 -14.45
C ASP A 230 1.43 -8.85 -15.19
N GLY A 231 2.47 -8.03 -15.02
CA GLY A 231 3.78 -8.23 -15.67
C GLY A 231 3.72 -8.34 -17.21
N GLY A 232 2.57 -7.99 -17.81
CA GLY A 232 2.32 -8.13 -19.23
C GLY A 232 3.11 -7.13 -20.09
N GLU A 233 2.91 -7.20 -21.42
CA GLU A 233 3.57 -6.31 -22.37
C GLU A 233 3.37 -4.83 -22.01
N PRO A 234 4.41 -3.99 -22.12
CA PRO A 234 4.32 -2.55 -21.91
C PRO A 234 3.22 -1.93 -22.75
N VAL A 235 2.49 -1.00 -22.15
CA VAL A 235 1.51 -0.19 -22.88
C VAL A 235 2.20 1.04 -23.43
N LEU A 236 2.30 1.12 -24.73
CA LEU A 236 2.74 2.33 -25.43
C LEU A 236 1.52 3.25 -25.59
N ALA A 237 1.64 4.48 -25.12
CA ALA A 237 0.65 5.52 -25.31
C ALA A 237 1.17 6.49 -26.38
N ASP A 238 0.37 6.68 -27.41
CA ASP A 238 0.67 7.67 -28.46
C ASP A 238 0.23 9.06 -27.95
N ALA A 239 1.16 10.01 -27.94
CA ALA A 239 0.90 11.36 -27.45
C ALA A 239 -0.13 12.11 -28.32
N ASP A 240 -0.13 11.88 -29.64
CA ASP A 240 -1.08 12.52 -30.55
C ASP A 240 -2.49 11.92 -30.37
N GLU A 241 -2.61 10.60 -30.14
CA GLU A 241 -3.89 9.97 -29.80
C GLU A 241 -4.44 10.53 -28.48
N LEU A 242 -3.59 10.66 -27.45
CA LEU A 242 -3.99 11.25 -26.17
C LEU A 242 -4.44 12.70 -26.33
N LEU A 243 -3.69 13.49 -27.10
CA LEU A 243 -4.04 14.89 -27.40
C LEU A 243 -5.40 15.00 -28.09
N MET A 244 -5.60 14.22 -29.17
CA MET A 244 -6.84 14.28 -29.96
C MET A 244 -8.08 13.79 -29.20
N SER A 245 -7.89 12.87 -28.24
CA SER A 245 -8.97 12.39 -27.38
C SER A 245 -9.14 13.22 -26.10
N GLY A 246 -8.23 14.16 -25.82
CA GLY A 246 -8.16 14.92 -24.57
C GLY A 246 -7.85 14.07 -23.34
N ARG A 247 -7.38 12.84 -23.50
CA ARG A 247 -7.12 11.91 -22.40
C ARG A 247 -5.71 12.10 -21.83
N SER A 248 -5.51 11.65 -20.57
CA SER A 248 -4.20 11.71 -19.92
C SER A 248 -3.80 10.36 -19.36
N LEU A 249 -2.52 10.03 -19.51
CA LEU A 249 -1.87 8.92 -18.81
C LEU A 249 -0.86 9.50 -17.80
N LEU A 250 -1.12 9.24 -16.54
CA LEU A 250 -0.30 9.66 -15.41
C LEU A 250 0.33 8.45 -14.74
N THR A 251 1.44 8.66 -14.03
CA THR A 251 2.07 7.62 -13.23
C THR A 251 2.25 8.09 -11.79
N TRP A 252 2.24 7.15 -10.84
CA TRP A 252 2.53 7.41 -9.44
C TRP A 252 3.46 6.36 -8.86
N ASN A 253 4.52 6.80 -8.18
CA ASN A 253 5.50 5.92 -7.54
C ASN A 253 5.84 6.44 -6.14
N SER A 254 5.17 5.90 -5.12
CA SER A 254 5.37 6.27 -3.71
C SER A 254 6.77 5.92 -3.20
N ASN A 255 7.39 4.83 -3.69
CA ASN A 255 8.75 4.45 -3.33
C ASN A 255 9.79 5.47 -3.82
N LEU A 256 9.61 6.01 -5.03
CA LEU A 256 10.46 7.08 -5.53
C LEU A 256 10.23 8.35 -4.73
N LEU A 257 8.97 8.68 -4.43
CA LEU A 257 8.61 9.86 -3.65
C LEU A 257 9.25 9.84 -2.25
N SER A 258 9.28 8.69 -1.57
CA SER A 258 9.88 8.56 -0.23
C SER A 258 11.38 8.84 -0.20
N ARG A 259 12.07 8.56 -1.30
CA ARG A 259 13.52 8.79 -1.41
C ARG A 259 13.86 10.20 -1.88
N THR A 260 13.02 10.79 -2.72
CA THR A 260 13.28 12.11 -3.32
C THR A 260 12.63 13.26 -2.54
N HIS A 261 11.46 13.02 -1.95
CA HIS A 261 10.67 14.03 -1.24
C HIS A 261 9.94 13.41 -0.03
N PRO A 262 10.67 12.88 0.99
CA PRO A 262 10.06 12.19 2.14
C PRO A 262 9.08 13.06 2.91
N GLU A 263 9.34 14.36 3.04
CA GLU A 263 8.43 15.32 3.70
C GLU A 263 7.07 15.43 3.01
N ARG A 264 7.05 15.38 1.68
CA ARG A 264 5.80 15.42 0.91
C ARG A 264 4.98 14.15 1.16
N LEU A 265 5.63 12.99 1.12
CA LEU A 265 4.97 11.72 1.45
C LEU A 265 4.44 11.72 2.88
N ALA A 266 5.27 12.16 3.84
CA ALA A 266 4.87 12.27 5.24
C ALA A 266 3.68 13.22 5.46
N GLY A 267 3.63 14.32 4.69
CA GLY A 267 2.49 15.24 4.68
C GLY A 267 1.18 14.57 4.27
N SER A 268 1.20 13.80 3.18
CA SER A 268 0.06 13.01 2.71
C SER A 268 -0.32 11.92 3.72
N ALA A 269 0.68 11.22 4.25
CA ALA A 269 0.47 10.17 5.23
C ALA A 269 -0.14 10.70 6.54
N ARG A 270 0.32 11.86 7.06
CA ARG A 270 -0.29 12.49 8.25
C ARG A 270 -1.74 12.88 8.02
N ARG A 271 -2.09 13.42 6.85
CA ARG A 271 -3.49 13.73 6.51
C ARG A 271 -4.34 12.47 6.48
N ALA A 272 -3.86 11.42 5.81
CA ALA A 272 -4.57 10.14 5.73
C ALA A 272 -4.72 9.47 7.11
N LEU A 273 -3.69 9.55 7.97
CA LEU A 273 -3.74 9.03 9.33
C LEU A 273 -4.74 9.81 10.18
N GLY A 274 -4.82 11.13 10.02
CA GLY A 274 -5.85 11.96 10.67
C GLY A 274 -7.27 11.57 10.28
N LEU A 275 -7.51 11.24 8.98
CA LEU A 275 -8.80 10.75 8.51
C LEU A 275 -9.14 9.36 9.07
N LEU A 276 -8.14 8.49 9.23
CA LEU A 276 -8.29 7.19 9.88
C LEU A 276 -8.63 7.35 11.37
N ALA A 277 -7.86 8.16 12.09
CA ALA A 277 -8.09 8.43 13.52
C ALA A 277 -9.46 9.09 13.77
N GLY A 278 -9.93 9.93 12.84
CA GLY A 278 -11.26 10.54 12.86
C GLY A 278 -12.40 9.62 12.42
N GLY A 279 -12.13 8.36 12.05
CA GLY A 279 -13.14 7.39 11.63
C GLY A 279 -13.78 7.69 10.25
N LEU A 280 -13.20 8.60 9.47
CA LEU A 280 -13.69 8.96 8.13
C LEU A 280 -13.29 7.94 7.06
N ILE A 281 -12.23 7.19 7.33
CA ILE A 281 -11.83 6.01 6.56
C ILE A 281 -11.53 4.86 7.51
N ARG A 282 -11.50 3.64 7.00
CA ARG A 282 -11.06 2.46 7.75
C ARG A 282 -9.99 1.70 6.98
N VAL A 283 -8.98 1.26 7.71
CA VAL A 283 -8.02 0.22 7.30
C VAL A 283 -8.51 -1.09 7.87
N ASP A 284 -8.85 -2.03 7.01
CA ASP A 284 -9.42 -3.32 7.42
C ASP A 284 -8.32 -4.38 7.48
N VAL A 285 -7.90 -4.72 8.71
CA VAL A 285 -6.94 -5.81 8.97
C VAL A 285 -7.73 -7.11 9.07
N THR A 286 -7.65 -7.94 8.03
CA THR A 286 -8.46 -9.16 7.88
C THR A 286 -7.74 -10.42 8.31
N ALA A 287 -6.42 -10.36 8.49
CA ALA A 287 -5.62 -11.49 8.95
C ALA A 287 -4.41 -11.03 9.76
N GLU A 288 -4.13 -11.77 10.82
CA GLU A 288 -2.94 -11.62 11.65
C GLU A 288 -2.18 -12.95 11.63
N TYR A 289 -0.88 -12.87 11.42
CA TYR A 289 0.00 -14.03 11.32
C TYR A 289 1.08 -14.00 12.39
N ASP A 290 1.50 -15.17 12.84
CA ASP A 290 2.73 -15.33 13.61
C ASP A 290 3.95 -15.39 12.66
N PRO A 291 5.16 -15.08 13.14
CA PRO A 291 6.39 -15.08 12.33
C PRO A 291 6.66 -16.38 11.56
N ALA A 292 6.29 -17.52 12.14
CA ALA A 292 6.44 -18.82 11.49
C ALA A 292 5.59 -18.99 10.22
N ASP A 293 4.51 -18.20 10.11
CA ASP A 293 3.55 -18.28 8.99
C ASP A 293 3.81 -17.24 7.91
N LEU A 294 4.93 -16.48 7.97
CA LEU A 294 5.20 -15.41 7.01
C LEU A 294 5.18 -15.91 5.55
N GLY A 295 5.83 -17.03 5.26
CA GLY A 295 5.85 -17.61 3.91
C GLY A 295 4.45 -17.99 3.42
N LEU A 296 3.59 -18.51 4.31
CA LEU A 296 2.18 -18.78 4.01
C LEU A 296 1.44 -17.49 3.69
N ALA A 297 1.64 -16.45 4.49
CA ALA A 297 0.96 -15.16 4.33
C ALA A 297 1.33 -14.48 2.99
N VAL A 298 2.63 -14.44 2.65
CA VAL A 298 3.13 -13.89 1.38
C VAL A 298 2.63 -14.74 0.21
N GLY A 299 2.66 -16.07 0.33
CA GLY A 299 2.12 -16.97 -0.70
C GLY A 299 0.62 -16.76 -0.96
N ARG A 300 -0.19 -16.55 0.07
CA ARG A 300 -1.63 -16.24 -0.06
C ARG A 300 -1.86 -14.88 -0.74
N LEU A 301 -1.04 -13.88 -0.42
CA LEU A 301 -1.09 -12.58 -1.07
C LEU A 301 -0.76 -12.69 -2.56
N ARG A 302 0.32 -13.42 -2.91
CA ARG A 302 0.74 -13.70 -4.29
C ARG A 302 -0.36 -14.43 -5.07
N ALA A 303 -0.99 -15.42 -4.46
CA ALA A 303 -2.10 -16.16 -5.07
C ALA A 303 -3.38 -15.31 -5.26
N GLY A 304 -3.43 -14.09 -4.72
CA GLY A 304 -4.58 -13.19 -4.83
C GLY A 304 -5.82 -13.68 -4.09
N VAL A 305 -5.66 -14.52 -3.07
CA VAL A 305 -6.79 -15.04 -2.26
C VAL A 305 -7.03 -14.22 -0.99
N THR A 306 -6.20 -13.21 -0.71
CA THR A 306 -6.39 -12.27 0.39
C THR A 306 -7.28 -11.09 0.00
N HIS A 307 -7.83 -10.40 0.99
CA HIS A 307 -8.52 -9.12 0.86
C HIS A 307 -8.16 -8.24 2.06
N GLY A 308 -8.34 -6.92 1.96
CA GLY A 308 -7.91 -5.99 3.00
C GLY A 308 -6.40 -6.03 3.26
N LYS A 309 -6.02 -5.93 4.54
CA LYS A 309 -4.64 -5.99 5.01
C LYS A 309 -4.38 -7.23 5.84
N SER A 310 -3.18 -7.78 5.69
CA SER A 310 -2.60 -8.79 6.57
C SER A 310 -1.47 -8.17 7.37
N VAL A 311 -1.34 -8.53 8.63
CA VAL A 311 -0.26 -8.08 9.50
C VAL A 311 0.46 -9.26 10.17
N LEU A 312 1.73 -9.07 10.44
CA LEU A 312 2.59 -9.99 11.19
C LEU A 312 2.72 -9.49 12.63
N ARG A 313 2.44 -10.31 13.61
CA ARG A 313 2.70 -10.00 15.02
C ARG A 313 4.17 -10.25 15.32
N VAL A 314 4.94 -9.20 15.58
CA VAL A 314 6.38 -9.29 15.86
C VAL A 314 6.65 -9.38 17.36
N ALA A 315 5.97 -8.55 18.16
CA ALA A 315 6.21 -8.45 19.60
C ALA A 315 6.03 -9.79 20.33
N GLY A 316 7.09 -10.25 21.00
CA GLY A 316 7.09 -11.45 21.83
C GLY A 316 6.98 -12.78 21.08
N ARG A 317 6.96 -12.77 19.72
CA ARG A 317 6.72 -13.95 18.91
C ARG A 317 7.95 -14.43 18.12
N LEU A 318 8.92 -13.56 17.81
CA LEU A 318 10.13 -13.95 17.10
C LEU A 318 11.04 -14.94 17.88
N GLY A 319 10.64 -15.35 19.09
CA GLY A 319 11.46 -16.26 19.93
C GLY A 319 10.71 -17.31 20.72
N SER A 320 9.40 -17.41 20.58
CA SER A 320 8.68 -18.57 21.11
C SER A 320 8.92 -19.74 20.14
N ARG A 321 9.77 -20.72 20.56
CA ARG A 321 9.71 -22.06 19.98
C ARG A 321 8.31 -22.64 20.19
N PRO A 322 7.78 -23.43 19.21
CA PRO A 322 6.55 -24.17 19.42
C PRO A 322 6.66 -25.11 20.62
#